data_8c6c78b410dbc2559aed5ac4a659afdc
#
_entry.id   8c6c78b410dbc2559aed5ac4a659afdc
#
_cell.length_a   1.000
_cell.length_b   1.000
_cell.length_c   1.000
_cell.angle_alpha   90.00
_cell.angle_beta   90.00
_cell.angle_gamma   90.00
#
_symmetry.space_group_name_H-M   'P 1'
#
loop_
_entity.id
_entity.type
_entity.pdbx_description
1 polymer ?
#
loop_
_entity_poly.entity_id
_entity_poly.type
_entity_poly.pdbx_seq_one_letter_code
_entity_poly.pdbx_strand_id
1 'polypeptide(L)'
;MDKYNAAGRIKKVIDIILGLLFMALLGYSFTGAPFHEVAGIVFIAMTIIHNIINIKWYKAITKGVYNRKRKSAVAVIFALAADMACILLTGIINSRYLFHTGIHMAGIGRIHAVLALAGFVLIAFHVLVHAFGRVQKKYRALPVVLAILLPLLAVLMGAWMLPYAKRHFLTVEVAQETVISGERVEFGDRKILTVYFTRVGNTDFADDVDAVSGASLLLNEKKELLGNSQVLGRMIQDAVGGDIVSINTREHYPSSYSDTVSAAGEEMGRRELPELVDMPENIDGYDMVFLVFPLWWNTIPKPVEAFLNRYDFSGKSVIPVVTHGGSGAGRSVEDIKEICGGTVAEEPLEIYCGDIPYCREQVTEWLKGL
;
A
#
# COMPACT_ATOMS: atom_id res chain seq x y z
N MET A 1 48.16 8.45 -11.64
CA MET A 1 47.61 7.15 -11.22
C MET A 1 46.39 7.26 -10.32
N ASP A 2 46.25 8.28 -9.49
CA ASP A 2 45.11 8.41 -8.52
C ASP A 2 43.74 8.72 -9.09
N LYS A 3 43.65 9.54 -10.15
CA LYS A 3 42.33 9.86 -10.76
C LYS A 3 41.61 8.66 -11.39
N TYR A 4 42.33 7.69 -11.92
CA TYR A 4 41.78 6.46 -12.52
C TYR A 4 41.20 5.53 -11.44
N ASN A 5 41.84 5.47 -10.28
CA ASN A 5 41.36 4.70 -9.12
C ASN A 5 40.15 5.31 -8.44
N ALA A 6 40.05 6.66 -8.44
CA ALA A 6 38.91 7.38 -7.86
C ALA A 6 37.64 7.16 -8.69
N ALA A 7 37.71 7.30 -10.02
CA ALA A 7 36.56 7.08 -10.91
C ALA A 7 36.03 5.62 -10.83
N GLY A 8 36.92 4.64 -10.70
CA GLY A 8 36.52 3.24 -10.51
C GLY A 8 35.85 2.97 -9.17
N ARG A 9 36.27 3.68 -8.10
CA ARG A 9 35.63 3.61 -6.79
C ARG A 9 34.23 4.22 -6.79
N ILE A 10 34.06 5.39 -7.39
CA ILE A 10 32.77 6.07 -7.52
C ILE A 10 31.75 5.18 -8.24
N LYS A 11 32.14 4.53 -9.35
CA LYS A 11 31.27 3.58 -10.06
C LYS A 11 30.74 2.45 -9.16
N LYS A 12 31.64 1.84 -8.40
CA LYS A 12 31.27 0.74 -7.48
C LYS A 12 30.31 1.20 -6.38
N VAL A 13 30.53 2.40 -5.84
CA VAL A 13 29.66 2.96 -4.81
C VAL A 13 28.26 3.20 -5.38
N ILE A 14 28.16 3.76 -6.58
CA ILE A 14 26.88 3.98 -7.26
C ILE A 14 26.17 2.66 -7.54
N ASP A 15 26.89 1.64 -8.00
CA ASP A 15 26.32 0.30 -8.27
C ASP A 15 25.77 -0.33 -6.97
N ILE A 16 26.46 -0.16 -5.84
CA ILE A 16 26.02 -0.66 -4.53
C ILE A 16 24.77 0.12 -4.07
N ILE A 17 24.78 1.44 -4.17
CA ILE A 17 23.64 2.28 -3.78
C ILE A 17 22.40 1.91 -4.61
N LEU A 18 22.55 1.74 -5.92
CA LEU A 18 21.46 1.31 -6.80
C LEU A 18 20.91 -0.06 -6.40
N GLY A 19 21.77 -1.02 -6.07
CA GLY A 19 21.34 -2.33 -5.59
C GLY A 19 20.54 -2.25 -4.29
N LEU A 20 21.01 -1.46 -3.31
CA LEU A 20 20.33 -1.27 -2.03
C LEU A 20 18.99 -0.54 -2.19
N LEU A 21 18.94 0.51 -3.01
CA LEU A 21 17.69 1.23 -3.31
C LEU A 21 16.68 0.31 -3.99
N PHE A 22 17.13 -0.49 -4.96
CA PHE A 22 16.24 -1.42 -5.64
C PHE A 22 15.65 -2.47 -4.69
N MET A 23 16.46 -3.02 -3.77
CA MET A 23 15.99 -3.94 -2.73
C MET A 23 14.98 -3.28 -1.79
N ALA A 24 15.22 -2.01 -1.41
CA ALA A 24 14.30 -1.25 -0.58
C ALA A 24 12.96 -0.99 -1.30
N LEU A 25 13.00 -0.73 -2.61
CA LEU A 25 11.81 -0.54 -3.45
C LEU A 25 10.97 -1.82 -3.59
N LEU A 26 11.60 -3.01 -3.66
CA LEU A 26 10.88 -4.29 -3.63
C LEU A 26 10.15 -4.51 -2.30
N GLY A 27 10.59 -3.85 -1.24
CA GLY A 27 9.99 -3.90 0.08
C GLY A 27 8.80 -2.96 0.28
N TYR A 28 8.04 -2.60 -0.75
CA TYR A 28 6.88 -1.69 -0.68
C TYR A 28 5.95 -1.94 0.51
N SER A 29 5.63 -3.21 0.76
CA SER A 29 4.74 -3.62 1.86
C SER A 29 5.26 -3.25 3.26
N PHE A 30 6.56 -2.96 3.41
CA PHE A 30 7.18 -2.54 4.66
C PHE A 30 7.43 -1.05 4.73
N THR A 31 7.68 -0.43 3.57
CA THR A 31 8.15 0.96 3.49
C THR A 31 7.01 1.96 3.23
N GLY A 32 5.88 1.46 2.74
CA GLY A 32 4.72 2.28 2.40
C GLY A 32 4.89 3.13 1.13
N ALA A 33 3.79 3.75 0.70
CA ALA A 33 3.75 4.52 -0.54
C ALA A 33 4.66 5.76 -0.53
N PRO A 34 4.70 6.61 0.53
CA PRO A 34 5.52 7.81 0.52
C PRO A 34 7.01 7.50 0.34
N PHE A 35 7.53 6.55 1.10
CA PHE A 35 8.93 6.13 0.98
C PHE A 35 9.22 5.53 -0.40
N HIS A 36 8.35 4.64 -0.88
CA HIS A 36 8.52 3.96 -2.16
C HIS A 36 8.58 4.96 -3.32
N GLU A 37 7.69 5.96 -3.36
CA GLU A 37 7.66 6.96 -4.43
C GLU A 37 8.89 7.87 -4.38
N VAL A 38 9.28 8.37 -3.21
CA VAL A 38 10.50 9.20 -3.06
C VAL A 38 11.75 8.40 -3.41
N ALA A 39 11.90 7.18 -2.87
CA ALA A 39 13.02 6.31 -3.16
C ALA A 39 13.07 5.91 -4.65
N GLY A 40 11.92 5.75 -5.29
CA GLY A 40 11.79 5.51 -6.73
C GLY A 40 12.37 6.64 -7.56
N ILE A 41 12.08 7.91 -7.22
CA ILE A 41 12.69 9.06 -7.91
C ILE A 41 14.19 9.08 -7.69
N VAL A 42 14.67 8.85 -6.48
CA VAL A 42 16.10 8.79 -6.19
C VAL A 42 16.77 7.67 -6.98
N PHE A 43 16.14 6.49 -7.08
CA PHE A 43 16.62 5.37 -7.87
C PHE A 43 16.75 5.73 -9.36
N ILE A 44 15.75 6.40 -9.95
CA ILE A 44 15.79 6.86 -11.35
C ILE A 44 16.91 7.87 -11.56
N ALA A 45 17.06 8.87 -10.67
CA ALA A 45 18.14 9.85 -10.75
C ALA A 45 19.51 9.17 -10.69
N MET A 46 19.70 8.23 -9.77
CA MET A 46 20.94 7.47 -9.67
C MET A 46 21.19 6.55 -10.88
N THR A 47 20.13 5.99 -11.48
CA THR A 47 20.22 5.21 -12.72
C THR A 47 20.68 6.09 -13.89
N ILE A 48 20.19 7.31 -14.00
CA ILE A 48 20.63 8.28 -15.00
C ILE A 48 22.13 8.59 -14.79
N ILE A 49 22.55 8.87 -13.57
CA ILE A 49 23.97 9.12 -13.23
C ILE A 49 24.83 7.91 -13.59
N HIS A 50 24.39 6.70 -13.26
CA HIS A 50 25.07 5.45 -13.62
C HIS A 50 25.29 5.36 -15.13
N ASN A 51 24.26 5.65 -15.93
CA ASN A 51 24.35 5.62 -17.38
C ASN A 51 25.29 6.70 -17.95
N ILE A 52 25.24 7.93 -17.41
CA ILE A 52 26.14 9.03 -17.81
C ILE A 52 27.60 8.66 -17.55
N ILE A 53 27.92 8.13 -16.39
CA ILE A 53 29.28 7.70 -16.04
C ILE A 53 29.76 6.55 -16.94
N ASN A 54 28.85 5.74 -17.46
CA ASN A 54 29.14 4.64 -18.38
C ASN A 54 28.95 4.99 -19.86
N ILE A 55 28.80 6.27 -20.23
CA ILE A 55 28.54 6.75 -21.59
C ILE A 55 29.54 6.21 -22.65
N LYS A 56 30.79 5.97 -22.23
CA LYS A 56 31.83 5.39 -23.12
C LYS A 56 31.44 4.00 -23.64
N TRP A 57 30.72 3.22 -22.83
CA TRP A 57 30.23 1.92 -23.24
C TRP A 57 29.17 2.03 -24.33
N TYR A 58 28.25 2.97 -24.23
CA TYR A 58 27.23 3.23 -25.26
C TYR A 58 27.86 3.68 -26.58
N LYS A 59 28.88 4.55 -26.53
CA LYS A 59 29.64 4.99 -27.71
C LYS A 59 30.42 3.85 -28.37
N ALA A 60 30.68 2.76 -27.66
CA ALA A 60 31.38 1.60 -28.18
C ALA A 60 30.43 0.52 -28.75
N ILE A 61 29.11 0.64 -28.55
CA ILE A 61 28.12 -0.37 -29.00
C ILE A 61 28.26 -0.65 -30.50
N THR A 62 28.39 0.35 -31.32
CA THR A 62 28.47 0.22 -32.79
C THR A 62 29.83 -0.20 -33.31
N LYS A 63 30.85 -0.36 -32.43
CA LYS A 63 32.25 -0.59 -32.85
C LYS A 63 32.72 -2.00 -32.49
N GLY A 64 33.53 -2.62 -33.32
CA GLY A 64 34.21 -3.89 -33.06
C GLY A 64 33.37 -5.14 -33.33
N VAL A 65 33.95 -6.32 -33.03
CA VAL A 65 33.35 -7.63 -33.33
C VAL A 65 32.35 -8.05 -32.24
N TYR A 66 31.19 -8.55 -32.68
CA TYR A 66 30.12 -9.07 -31.81
C TYR A 66 30.23 -10.58 -31.61
N ASN A 67 30.91 -10.98 -30.55
CA ASN A 67 30.87 -12.36 -30.08
C ASN A 67 29.58 -12.64 -29.25
N ARG A 68 29.30 -13.93 -28.96
CA ARG A 68 28.07 -14.33 -28.16
C ARG A 68 27.96 -13.59 -26.86
N LYS A 69 29.04 -13.44 -26.07
CA LYS A 69 29.04 -12.75 -24.78
C LYS A 69 28.66 -11.30 -24.89
N ARG A 70 29.17 -10.59 -25.93
CA ARG A 70 28.86 -9.19 -26.17
C ARG A 70 27.42 -9.01 -26.64
N LYS A 71 26.90 -9.92 -27.50
CA LYS A 71 25.49 -9.91 -27.92
C LYS A 71 24.56 -10.06 -26.72
N SER A 72 24.83 -11.02 -25.84
CA SER A 72 24.03 -11.22 -24.61
C SER A 72 24.09 -10.01 -23.68
N ALA A 73 25.26 -9.42 -23.45
CA ALA A 73 25.41 -8.25 -22.60
C ALA A 73 24.62 -7.03 -23.14
N VAL A 74 24.70 -6.79 -24.45
CA VAL A 74 23.95 -5.71 -25.10
C VAL A 74 22.45 -5.97 -25.01
N ALA A 75 21.98 -7.19 -25.29
CA ALA A 75 20.57 -7.55 -25.19
C ALA A 75 20.01 -7.35 -23.79
N VAL A 76 20.73 -7.78 -22.75
CA VAL A 76 20.34 -7.59 -21.34
C VAL A 76 20.23 -6.10 -20.98
N ILE A 77 21.19 -5.28 -21.42
CA ILE A 77 21.16 -3.84 -21.11
C ILE A 77 19.98 -3.13 -21.80
N PHE A 78 19.67 -3.48 -23.05
CA PHE A 78 18.50 -2.92 -23.73
C PHE A 78 17.18 -3.41 -23.11
N ALA A 79 17.09 -4.69 -22.75
CA ALA A 79 15.93 -5.22 -22.06
C ALA A 79 15.73 -4.52 -20.71
N LEU A 80 16.81 -4.33 -19.93
CA LEU A 80 16.77 -3.63 -18.66
C LEU A 80 16.37 -2.15 -18.82
N ALA A 81 16.88 -1.47 -19.84
CA ALA A 81 16.52 -0.08 -20.13
C ALA A 81 15.02 0.06 -20.48
N ALA A 82 14.49 -0.86 -21.29
CA ALA A 82 13.07 -0.89 -21.64
C ALA A 82 12.20 -1.19 -20.41
N ASP A 83 12.57 -2.17 -19.60
CA ASP A 83 11.87 -2.52 -18.37
C ASP A 83 11.86 -1.35 -17.37
N MET A 84 13.00 -0.69 -17.15
CA MET A 84 13.08 0.49 -16.28
C MET A 84 12.20 1.64 -16.78
N ALA A 85 12.12 1.86 -18.10
CA ALA A 85 11.20 2.86 -18.67
C ALA A 85 9.74 2.50 -18.40
N CYS A 86 9.36 1.23 -18.54
CA CYS A 86 8.01 0.75 -18.23
C CYS A 86 7.70 0.85 -16.72
N ILE A 87 8.65 0.51 -15.85
CA ILE A 87 8.52 0.66 -14.39
C ILE A 87 8.29 2.14 -14.04
N LEU A 88 9.06 3.06 -14.64
CA LEU A 88 8.91 4.49 -14.40
C LEU A 88 7.53 4.98 -14.84
N LEU A 89 7.10 4.65 -16.04
CA LEU A 89 5.79 5.05 -16.57
C LEU A 89 4.65 4.52 -15.71
N THR A 90 4.68 3.23 -15.39
CA THR A 90 3.66 2.61 -14.53
C THR A 90 3.70 3.15 -13.10
N GLY A 91 4.89 3.49 -12.59
CA GLY A 91 5.07 4.11 -11.29
C GLY A 91 4.48 5.51 -11.23
N ILE A 92 4.70 6.35 -12.26
CA ILE A 92 4.12 7.69 -12.36
C ILE A 92 2.58 7.60 -12.44
N ILE A 93 2.04 6.71 -13.28
CA ILE A 93 0.60 6.52 -13.41
C ILE A 93 -0.03 6.05 -12.09
N ASN A 94 0.65 5.15 -11.36
CA ASN A 94 0.17 4.61 -10.09
C ASN A 94 0.52 5.47 -8.87
N SER A 95 1.21 6.60 -9.07
CA SER A 95 1.63 7.49 -7.98
C SER A 95 0.43 8.13 -7.30
N ARG A 96 0.39 8.02 -5.98
CA ARG A 96 -0.68 8.53 -5.13
C ARG A 96 -0.21 9.68 -4.22
N TYR A 97 1.10 9.78 -4.02
CA TYR A 97 1.70 10.73 -3.07
C TYR A 97 2.37 11.92 -3.76
N LEU A 98 3.17 11.67 -4.82
CA LEU A 98 3.98 12.75 -5.43
C LEU A 98 3.36 13.34 -6.69
N PHE A 99 2.83 12.51 -7.60
CA PHE A 99 2.44 13.01 -8.92
C PHE A 99 0.95 13.26 -9.05
N HIS A 100 0.08 12.66 -8.22
CA HIS A 100 -1.39 12.86 -8.23
C HIS A 100 -1.96 12.97 -9.66
N THR A 101 -1.59 12.03 -10.54
CA THR A 101 -1.89 12.15 -11.99
C THR A 101 -3.37 12.15 -12.33
N GLY A 102 -4.24 11.74 -11.40
CA GLY A 102 -5.66 11.56 -11.66
C GLY A 102 -5.98 10.45 -12.67
N ILE A 103 -4.95 9.74 -13.17
CA ILE A 103 -5.14 8.63 -14.12
C ILE A 103 -5.35 7.34 -13.33
N HIS A 104 -6.56 6.83 -13.40
CA HIS A 104 -6.93 5.57 -12.74
C HIS A 104 -7.00 4.46 -13.78
N MET A 105 -6.03 3.55 -13.75
CA MET A 105 -6.00 2.36 -14.61
C MET A 105 -6.08 1.11 -13.76
N ALA A 106 -7.14 0.34 -13.93
CA ALA A 106 -7.28 -0.95 -13.28
C ALA A 106 -6.08 -1.85 -13.58
N GLY A 107 -5.53 -2.48 -12.54
CA GLY A 107 -4.41 -3.43 -12.68
C GLY A 107 -3.03 -2.81 -12.91
N ILE A 108 -2.88 -1.48 -13.02
CA ILE A 108 -1.57 -0.83 -13.24
C ILE A 108 -0.55 -1.18 -12.14
N GLY A 109 -1.00 -1.28 -10.90
CA GLY A 109 -0.15 -1.70 -9.77
C GLY A 109 0.38 -3.13 -9.92
N ARG A 110 -0.44 -4.05 -10.46
CA ARG A 110 0.01 -5.42 -10.77
C ARG A 110 1.03 -5.44 -11.90
N ILE A 111 0.80 -4.65 -12.95
CA ILE A 111 1.75 -4.51 -14.07
C ILE A 111 3.08 -3.97 -13.54
N HIS A 112 3.04 -2.92 -12.70
CA HIS A 112 4.23 -2.35 -12.07
C HIS A 112 5.00 -3.39 -11.23
N ALA A 113 4.30 -4.19 -10.43
CA ALA A 113 4.92 -5.24 -9.61
C ALA A 113 5.55 -6.36 -10.46
N VAL A 114 4.89 -6.79 -11.54
CA VAL A 114 5.44 -7.81 -12.48
C VAL A 114 6.69 -7.27 -13.18
N LEU A 115 6.67 -6.02 -13.63
CA LEU A 115 7.84 -5.36 -14.21
C LEU A 115 8.98 -5.25 -13.19
N ALA A 116 8.70 -4.87 -11.94
CA ALA A 116 9.71 -4.81 -10.88
C ALA A 116 10.37 -6.18 -10.63
N LEU A 117 9.59 -7.26 -10.67
CA LEU A 117 10.13 -8.63 -10.56
C LEU A 117 10.97 -9.01 -11.79
N ALA A 118 10.53 -8.66 -13.01
CA ALA A 118 11.32 -8.86 -14.23
C ALA A 118 12.62 -8.05 -14.18
N GLY A 119 12.56 -6.80 -13.73
CA GLY A 119 13.72 -5.94 -13.49
C GLY A 119 14.72 -6.56 -12.50
N PHE A 120 14.24 -7.17 -11.43
CA PHE A 120 15.10 -7.90 -10.49
C PHE A 120 15.91 -9.01 -11.19
N VAL A 121 15.24 -9.82 -12.00
CA VAL A 121 15.90 -10.88 -12.77
C VAL A 121 16.92 -10.31 -13.76
N LEU A 122 16.54 -9.24 -14.47
CA LEU A 122 17.43 -8.58 -15.43
C LEU A 122 18.64 -7.93 -14.75
N ILE A 123 18.47 -7.28 -13.59
CA ILE A 123 19.56 -6.73 -12.79
C ILE A 123 20.51 -7.84 -12.33
N ALA A 124 19.96 -8.95 -11.81
CA ALA A 124 20.77 -10.10 -11.42
C ALA A 124 21.61 -10.63 -12.58
N PHE A 125 21.00 -10.78 -13.77
CA PHE A 125 21.71 -11.17 -14.98
C PHE A 125 22.78 -10.14 -15.41
N HIS A 126 22.48 -8.85 -15.33
CA HIS A 126 23.42 -7.77 -15.61
C HIS A 126 24.64 -7.84 -14.71
N VAL A 127 24.42 -7.98 -13.41
CA VAL A 127 25.50 -8.13 -12.40
C VAL A 127 26.34 -9.37 -12.69
N LEU A 128 25.70 -10.52 -12.95
CA LEU A 128 26.40 -11.76 -13.26
C LEU A 128 27.27 -11.65 -14.52
N VAL A 129 26.75 -11.09 -15.61
CA VAL A 129 27.51 -10.90 -16.86
C VAL A 129 28.77 -10.05 -16.61
N HIS A 130 28.64 -8.99 -15.79
CA HIS A 130 29.79 -8.14 -15.44
C HIS A 130 30.76 -8.80 -14.43
N ALA A 131 30.26 -9.58 -13.48
CA ALA A 131 31.07 -10.31 -12.51
C ALA A 131 31.89 -11.40 -13.20
N PHE A 132 31.29 -12.21 -14.06
CA PHE A 132 32.00 -13.27 -14.80
C PHE A 132 33.09 -12.76 -15.74
N GLY A 133 32.96 -11.53 -16.27
CA GLY A 133 33.96 -10.91 -17.14
C GLY A 133 35.23 -10.44 -16.41
N ARG A 134 35.16 -10.23 -15.08
CA ARG A 134 36.25 -9.65 -14.25
C ARG A 134 36.91 -10.64 -13.32
N VAL A 135 36.37 -11.86 -13.16
CA VAL A 135 36.89 -12.84 -12.21
C VAL A 135 38.17 -13.44 -12.76
N GLN A 136 39.30 -13.06 -12.15
CA GLN A 136 40.57 -13.75 -12.37
C GLN A 136 40.46 -15.23 -12.02
N LYS A 137 41.27 -16.09 -12.66
CA LYS A 137 41.31 -17.56 -12.41
C LYS A 137 41.29 -17.93 -10.91
N LYS A 138 41.88 -17.06 -10.06
CA LYS A 138 41.97 -17.22 -8.61
C LYS A 138 40.64 -17.23 -7.84
N TYR A 139 39.56 -16.60 -8.43
CA TYR A 139 38.28 -16.44 -7.75
C TYR A 139 37.12 -17.13 -8.48
N ARG A 140 37.39 -18.24 -9.19
CA ARG A 140 36.33 -19.00 -9.90
C ARG A 140 35.23 -19.54 -8.98
N ALA A 141 35.49 -19.64 -7.69
CA ALA A 141 34.50 -20.05 -6.69
C ALA A 141 33.47 -18.96 -6.37
N LEU A 142 33.82 -17.65 -6.51
CA LEU A 142 32.92 -16.55 -6.15
C LEU A 142 31.56 -16.56 -6.88
N PRO A 143 31.50 -16.74 -8.22
CA PRO A 143 30.21 -16.83 -8.91
C PRO A 143 29.42 -18.09 -8.53
N VAL A 144 30.08 -19.20 -8.20
CA VAL A 144 29.41 -20.41 -7.69
C VAL A 144 28.86 -20.16 -6.30
N VAL A 145 29.62 -19.50 -5.43
CA VAL A 145 29.17 -19.10 -4.10
C VAL A 145 27.99 -18.13 -4.17
N LEU A 146 28.04 -17.12 -5.04
CA LEU A 146 26.93 -16.18 -5.26
C LEU A 146 25.69 -16.87 -5.86
N ALA A 147 25.87 -17.81 -6.77
CA ALA A 147 24.78 -18.60 -7.35
C ALA A 147 24.08 -19.49 -6.31
N ILE A 148 24.74 -19.85 -5.22
CA ILE A 148 24.17 -20.61 -4.12
C ILE A 148 23.61 -19.67 -3.04
N LEU A 149 24.37 -18.62 -2.68
CA LEU A 149 23.99 -17.68 -1.61
C LEU A 149 22.77 -16.83 -1.98
N LEU A 150 22.64 -16.37 -3.22
CA LEU A 150 21.50 -15.52 -3.61
C LEU A 150 20.14 -16.26 -3.55
N PRO A 151 20.00 -17.49 -4.09
CA PRO A 151 18.79 -18.29 -3.88
C PRO A 151 18.54 -18.63 -2.41
N LEU A 152 19.58 -18.95 -1.65
CA LEU A 152 19.46 -19.24 -0.22
C LEU A 152 18.97 -18.01 0.56
N LEU A 153 19.52 -16.83 0.29
CA LEU A 153 19.06 -15.56 0.87
C LEU A 153 17.62 -15.25 0.44
N ALA A 154 17.25 -15.51 -0.81
CA ALA A 154 15.88 -15.34 -1.29
C ALA A 154 14.91 -16.27 -0.57
N VAL A 155 15.30 -17.54 -0.34
CA VAL A 155 14.50 -18.51 0.43
C VAL A 155 14.37 -18.10 1.89
N LEU A 156 15.49 -17.68 2.52
CA LEU A 156 15.48 -17.21 3.92
C LEU A 156 14.64 -15.96 4.09
N MET A 157 14.76 -15.01 3.14
CA MET A 157 13.94 -13.79 3.13
C MET A 157 12.47 -14.12 2.87
N GLY A 158 12.17 -15.04 1.95
CA GLY A 158 10.82 -15.55 1.71
C GLY A 158 10.24 -16.23 2.94
N ALA A 159 11.00 -17.07 3.63
CA ALA A 159 10.58 -17.72 4.87
C ALA A 159 10.35 -16.71 6.01
N TRP A 160 11.21 -15.69 6.11
CA TRP A 160 11.05 -14.58 7.07
C TRP A 160 9.83 -13.71 6.75
N MET A 161 9.56 -13.47 5.47
CA MET A 161 8.40 -12.72 5.01
C MET A 161 7.09 -13.53 5.04
N LEU A 162 7.17 -14.88 5.10
CA LEU A 162 5.99 -15.73 5.03
C LEU A 162 4.94 -15.46 6.11
N PRO A 163 5.29 -15.23 7.41
CA PRO A 163 4.30 -14.85 8.42
C PRO A 163 3.62 -13.52 8.10
N TYR A 164 4.38 -12.54 7.61
CA TYR A 164 3.86 -11.25 7.17
C TYR A 164 2.95 -11.41 5.95
N ALA A 165 3.38 -12.16 4.94
CA ALA A 165 2.57 -12.44 3.75
C ALA A 165 1.28 -13.20 4.12
N LYS A 166 1.34 -14.16 5.05
CA LYS A 166 0.14 -14.85 5.56
C LYS A 166 -0.83 -13.88 6.23
N ARG A 167 -0.33 -12.98 7.08
CA ARG A 167 -1.13 -11.98 7.77
C ARG A 167 -1.80 -10.98 6.80
N HIS A 168 -1.17 -10.71 5.66
CA HIS A 168 -1.61 -9.70 4.69
C HIS A 168 -2.45 -10.25 3.53
N PHE A 169 -2.23 -11.51 3.17
CA PHE A 169 -2.81 -12.10 1.96
C PHE A 169 -3.68 -13.32 2.23
N LEU A 170 -3.73 -13.82 3.45
CA LEU A 170 -4.59 -14.94 3.82
C LEU A 170 -5.75 -14.46 4.67
N THR A 171 -6.88 -15.12 4.49
CA THR A 171 -8.06 -14.97 5.33
C THR A 171 -7.72 -15.22 6.79
N VAL A 172 -8.15 -14.32 7.68
CA VAL A 172 -7.94 -14.43 9.11
C VAL A 172 -9.25 -14.86 9.76
N GLU A 173 -9.25 -16.00 10.45
CA GLU A 173 -10.34 -16.40 11.32
C GLU A 173 -10.14 -15.74 12.68
N VAL A 174 -11.14 -15.00 13.15
CA VAL A 174 -11.10 -14.31 14.44
C VAL A 174 -12.29 -14.73 15.29
N ALA A 175 -12.04 -14.96 16.57
CA ALA A 175 -13.10 -15.08 17.55
C ALA A 175 -13.66 -13.68 17.86
N GLN A 176 -14.82 -13.36 17.33
CA GLN A 176 -15.41 -12.01 17.35
C GLN A 176 -15.43 -11.42 18.78
N GLU A 177 -15.81 -12.18 19.76
CA GLU A 177 -15.90 -11.72 21.15
C GLU A 177 -14.54 -11.36 21.75
N THR A 178 -13.50 -12.15 21.49
CA THR A 178 -12.15 -11.91 22.01
C THR A 178 -11.43 -10.74 21.31
N VAL A 179 -11.83 -10.42 20.10
CA VAL A 179 -11.23 -9.31 19.33
C VAL A 179 -11.89 -7.98 19.68
N ILE A 180 -13.21 -7.97 19.86
CA ILE A 180 -13.98 -6.73 20.05
C ILE A 180 -13.97 -6.29 21.51
N SER A 181 -14.23 -7.20 22.45
CA SER A 181 -14.42 -6.87 23.86
C SER A 181 -13.11 -6.52 24.57
N GLY A 182 -13.14 -5.54 25.46
CA GLY A 182 -11.98 -5.13 26.22
C GLY A 182 -12.28 -4.06 27.26
N GLU A 183 -11.23 -3.32 27.67
CA GLU A 183 -11.34 -2.24 28.64
C GLU A 183 -12.23 -1.12 28.12
N ARG A 184 -13.07 -0.55 28.97
CA ARG A 184 -13.88 0.62 28.68
C ARG A 184 -13.12 1.92 28.98
N VAL A 185 -13.40 2.94 28.18
CA VAL A 185 -12.86 4.29 28.33
C VAL A 185 -14.02 5.26 28.47
N GLU A 186 -14.02 6.04 29.53
CA GLU A 186 -15.10 6.99 29.82
C GLU A 186 -14.84 8.35 29.13
N PHE A 187 -15.89 8.84 28.44
CA PHE A 187 -15.90 10.15 27.79
C PHE A 187 -16.83 11.16 28.52
N GLY A 188 -17.09 10.95 29.79
CA GLY A 188 -18.05 11.76 30.57
C GLY A 188 -19.48 11.57 30.07
N ASP A 189 -20.25 12.67 30.09
CA ASP A 189 -21.68 12.64 29.69
C ASP A 189 -21.88 12.81 28.16
N ARG A 190 -20.81 12.71 27.35
CA ARG A 190 -20.88 12.86 25.90
C ARG A 190 -21.70 11.76 25.27
N LYS A 191 -22.62 12.15 24.40
CA LYS A 191 -23.35 11.20 23.55
C LYS A 191 -22.54 10.87 22.32
N ILE A 192 -22.20 9.62 22.18
CA ILE A 192 -21.26 9.12 21.17
C ILE A 192 -22.00 8.33 20.11
N LEU A 193 -21.66 8.59 18.85
CA LEU A 193 -22.06 7.82 17.69
C LEU A 193 -20.81 7.24 17.02
N THR A 194 -20.78 5.93 16.85
CA THR A 194 -19.79 5.27 15.98
C THR A 194 -20.44 4.99 14.63
N VAL A 195 -19.84 5.52 13.57
CA VAL A 195 -20.31 5.32 12.19
C VAL A 195 -19.23 4.59 11.43
N TYR A 196 -19.58 3.53 10.73
CA TYR A 196 -18.60 2.82 9.92
C TYR A 196 -19.07 2.56 8.49
N PHE A 197 -18.12 2.54 7.57
CA PHE A 197 -18.31 2.07 6.21
C PHE A 197 -17.43 0.85 5.95
N THR A 198 -18.01 -0.16 5.31
CA THR A 198 -17.29 -1.36 4.87
C THR A 198 -17.97 -1.97 3.65
N ARG A 199 -17.27 -2.86 2.95
CA ARG A 199 -17.87 -3.62 1.83
C ARG A 199 -18.96 -4.58 2.29
N VAL A 200 -18.85 -5.12 3.49
CA VAL A 200 -19.90 -6.00 4.08
C VAL A 200 -21.18 -5.19 4.28
N GLY A 201 -22.26 -5.64 3.67
CA GLY A 201 -23.53 -4.89 3.59
C GLY A 201 -23.64 -3.96 2.39
N ASN A 202 -22.54 -3.69 1.70
CA ASN A 202 -22.46 -2.84 0.50
C ASN A 202 -21.94 -3.60 -0.74
N THR A 203 -21.89 -4.93 -0.68
CA THR A 203 -21.41 -5.80 -1.77
C THR A 203 -22.14 -7.13 -1.67
N ASP A 204 -22.63 -7.62 -2.80
CA ASP A 204 -23.19 -8.98 -2.91
C ASP A 204 -22.05 -9.96 -3.17
N PHE A 205 -21.53 -10.55 -2.09
CA PHE A 205 -20.40 -11.47 -2.19
C PHE A 205 -20.87 -12.84 -2.68
N ALA A 206 -20.07 -13.46 -3.56
CA ALA A 206 -20.22 -14.85 -3.92
C ALA A 206 -19.75 -15.75 -2.75
N ASP A 207 -20.19 -17.03 -2.75
CA ASP A 207 -19.83 -18.01 -1.72
C ASP A 207 -18.32 -18.26 -1.63
N ASP A 208 -17.57 -18.03 -2.72
CA ASP A 208 -16.13 -18.19 -2.84
C ASP A 208 -15.36 -16.86 -2.81
N VAL A 209 -15.89 -15.86 -2.11
CA VAL A 209 -15.31 -14.52 -2.06
C VAL A 209 -13.83 -14.57 -1.70
N ASP A 210 -13.03 -13.85 -2.49
CA ASP A 210 -11.62 -13.61 -2.18
C ASP A 210 -11.48 -12.57 -1.06
N ALA A 211 -11.53 -13.05 0.19
CA ALA A 211 -11.27 -12.23 1.37
C ALA A 211 -9.77 -11.89 1.55
N VAL A 212 -8.91 -12.47 0.74
CA VAL A 212 -7.45 -12.34 0.78
C VAL A 212 -6.98 -10.95 0.35
N SER A 213 -7.71 -10.32 -0.53
CA SER A 213 -7.44 -8.93 -0.91
C SER A 213 -7.75 -7.91 0.20
N GLY A 214 -8.07 -8.39 1.28
CA GLY A 214 -8.44 -8.08 2.62
C GLY A 214 -8.19 -6.71 3.22
N ALA A 215 -8.03 -5.64 2.42
CA ALA A 215 -8.03 -4.29 2.99
C ALA A 215 -9.36 -3.95 3.71
N SER A 216 -10.39 -4.77 3.55
CA SER A 216 -11.71 -4.50 4.13
C SER A 216 -12.46 -5.72 4.68
N LEU A 217 -11.91 -6.93 4.62
CA LEU A 217 -12.63 -8.14 4.99
C LEU A 217 -11.85 -9.02 5.97
N LEU A 218 -12.56 -9.52 6.99
CA LEU A 218 -12.15 -10.59 7.88
C LEU A 218 -13.19 -11.72 7.83
N LEU A 219 -12.80 -12.92 8.22
CA LEU A 219 -13.72 -14.01 8.55
C LEU A 219 -13.69 -14.28 10.04
N ASN A 220 -14.85 -14.52 10.64
CA ASN A 220 -14.96 -14.99 12.01
C ASN A 220 -14.92 -16.53 12.06
N GLU A 221 -14.94 -17.11 13.29
CA GLU A 221 -14.94 -18.55 13.54
C GLU A 221 -16.14 -19.29 12.92
N LYS A 222 -17.24 -18.58 12.63
CA LYS A 222 -18.43 -19.10 11.94
C LYS A 222 -18.32 -19.01 10.43
N LYS A 223 -17.18 -18.53 9.92
CA LYS A 223 -16.92 -18.25 8.49
C LYS A 223 -17.87 -17.20 7.88
N GLU A 224 -18.39 -16.31 8.71
CA GLU A 224 -19.09 -15.12 8.25
C GLU A 224 -18.10 -14.03 7.89
N LEU A 225 -18.36 -13.31 6.83
CA LEU A 225 -17.55 -12.17 6.45
C LEU A 225 -17.76 -11.00 7.42
N LEU A 226 -16.68 -10.44 7.90
CA LEU A 226 -16.67 -9.20 8.68
C LEU A 226 -15.79 -8.16 7.98
N GLY A 227 -16.26 -6.93 7.95
CA GLY A 227 -15.44 -5.83 7.45
C GLY A 227 -14.42 -5.37 8.48
N ASN A 228 -13.21 -5.01 8.06
CA ASN A 228 -12.19 -4.47 8.95
C ASN A 228 -12.69 -3.23 9.71
N SER A 229 -13.29 -2.28 8.98
CA SER A 229 -13.87 -1.08 9.59
C SER A 229 -15.07 -1.39 10.48
N GLN A 230 -15.85 -2.44 10.18
CA GLN A 230 -16.93 -2.92 11.05
C GLN A 230 -16.39 -3.46 12.37
N VAL A 231 -15.36 -4.29 12.33
CA VAL A 231 -14.73 -4.84 13.55
C VAL A 231 -14.13 -3.71 14.38
N LEU A 232 -13.40 -2.79 13.75
CA LEU A 232 -12.80 -1.64 14.42
C LEU A 232 -13.86 -0.70 15.02
N GLY A 233 -14.94 -0.45 14.28
CA GLY A 233 -16.08 0.34 14.78
C GLY A 233 -16.74 -0.30 16.01
N ARG A 234 -16.90 -1.65 16.01
CA ARG A 234 -17.42 -2.37 17.16
C ARG A 234 -16.45 -2.37 18.35
N MET A 235 -15.13 -2.41 18.12
CA MET A 235 -14.14 -2.24 19.20
C MET A 235 -14.28 -0.88 19.88
N ILE A 236 -14.45 0.17 19.09
CA ILE A 236 -14.64 1.53 19.60
C ILE A 236 -15.94 1.62 20.37
N GLN A 237 -17.05 1.18 19.78
CA GLN A 237 -18.36 1.21 20.44
C GLN A 237 -18.38 0.40 21.74
N ASP A 238 -17.72 -0.77 21.78
CA ASP A 238 -17.58 -1.55 23.02
C ASP A 238 -16.77 -0.78 24.08
N ALA A 239 -15.73 -0.06 23.66
CA ALA A 239 -14.87 0.70 24.58
C ALA A 239 -15.53 1.96 25.13
N VAL A 240 -16.21 2.74 24.29
CA VAL A 240 -16.73 4.07 24.66
C VAL A 240 -18.23 4.09 24.91
N GLY A 241 -18.94 3.03 24.54
CA GLY A 241 -20.41 2.98 24.57
C GLY A 241 -21.05 3.74 23.42
N GLY A 242 -22.32 4.14 23.59
CA GLY A 242 -23.09 4.86 22.59
C GLY A 242 -23.64 3.98 21.46
N ASP A 243 -24.14 4.63 20.42
CA ASP A 243 -24.77 3.95 19.29
C ASP A 243 -23.77 3.67 18.16
N ILE A 244 -24.11 2.68 17.32
CA ILE A 244 -23.31 2.31 16.16
C ILE A 244 -24.19 2.21 14.91
N VAL A 245 -23.72 2.79 13.79
CA VAL A 245 -24.45 2.84 12.51
C VAL A 245 -23.52 2.41 11.38
N SER A 246 -24.04 1.58 10.47
CA SER A 246 -23.39 1.23 9.20
C SER A 246 -23.80 2.22 8.13
N ILE A 247 -22.85 2.70 7.33
CA ILE A 247 -23.15 3.42 6.08
C ILE A 247 -23.46 2.38 5.02
N ASN A 248 -24.70 2.39 4.54
CA ASN A 248 -25.19 1.48 3.50
C ASN A 248 -25.57 2.25 2.25
N THR A 249 -25.15 1.75 1.10
CA THR A 249 -25.45 2.32 -0.23
C THR A 249 -26.60 1.56 -0.89
N ARG A 250 -27.42 2.28 -1.67
CA ARG A 250 -28.49 1.65 -2.47
C ARG A 250 -27.93 0.74 -3.56
N GLU A 251 -26.90 1.22 -4.26
CA GLU A 251 -26.18 0.43 -5.26
C GLU A 251 -24.99 -0.23 -4.62
N HIS A 252 -24.89 -1.55 -4.79
CA HIS A 252 -23.83 -2.35 -4.23
C HIS A 252 -22.56 -2.32 -5.09
N TYR A 253 -21.42 -2.38 -4.42
CA TYR A 253 -20.13 -2.53 -5.08
C TYR A 253 -19.95 -3.95 -5.65
N PRO A 254 -19.16 -4.11 -6.72
CA PRO A 254 -18.85 -5.42 -7.28
C PRO A 254 -18.23 -6.38 -6.26
N SER A 255 -18.50 -7.69 -6.43
CA SER A 255 -17.98 -8.73 -5.54
C SER A 255 -16.46 -8.88 -5.61
N SER A 256 -15.86 -8.71 -6.79
CA SER A 256 -14.40 -8.82 -6.94
C SER A 256 -13.70 -7.56 -6.42
N TYR A 257 -12.52 -7.76 -5.83
CA TYR A 257 -11.70 -6.65 -5.34
C TYR A 257 -11.27 -5.70 -6.48
N SER A 258 -10.83 -6.26 -7.61
CA SER A 258 -10.38 -5.45 -8.75
C SER A 258 -11.49 -4.57 -9.32
N ASP A 259 -12.71 -5.09 -9.40
CA ASP A 259 -13.84 -4.34 -9.93
C ASP A 259 -14.33 -3.30 -8.92
N THR A 260 -14.28 -3.61 -7.61
CA THR A 260 -14.52 -2.60 -6.56
C THR A 260 -13.53 -1.46 -6.65
N VAL A 261 -12.23 -1.75 -6.83
CA VAL A 261 -11.19 -0.71 -7.00
C VAL A 261 -11.47 0.15 -8.24
N SER A 262 -11.91 -0.46 -9.33
CA SER A 262 -12.25 0.27 -10.57
C SER A 262 -13.49 1.14 -10.36
N ALA A 263 -14.56 0.58 -9.79
CA ALA A 263 -15.79 1.32 -9.50
C ALA A 263 -15.54 2.51 -8.56
N ALA A 264 -14.82 2.28 -7.47
CA ALA A 264 -14.44 3.35 -6.55
C ALA A 264 -13.58 4.43 -7.23
N GLY A 265 -12.66 4.03 -8.14
CA GLY A 265 -11.85 4.99 -8.91
C GLY A 265 -12.69 5.84 -9.87
N GLU A 266 -13.70 5.25 -10.50
CA GLU A 266 -14.65 5.98 -11.34
C GLU A 266 -15.50 6.95 -10.52
N GLU A 267 -15.98 6.54 -9.34
CA GLU A 267 -16.74 7.39 -8.42
C GLU A 267 -15.95 8.63 -8.00
N MET A 268 -14.64 8.52 -7.78
CA MET A 268 -13.78 9.65 -7.40
C MET A 268 -13.82 10.78 -8.44
N GLY A 269 -14.01 10.44 -9.73
CA GLY A 269 -14.16 11.41 -10.81
C GLY A 269 -15.56 12.00 -10.96
N ARG A 270 -16.55 11.46 -10.28
CA ARG A 270 -17.95 11.91 -10.37
C ARG A 270 -18.25 12.95 -9.29
N ARG A 271 -19.13 13.91 -9.64
CA ARG A 271 -19.68 14.88 -8.67
C ARG A 271 -20.84 14.30 -7.87
N GLU A 272 -21.52 13.31 -8.42
CA GLU A 272 -22.65 12.65 -7.80
C GLU A 272 -22.20 11.72 -6.68
N LEU A 273 -22.86 11.80 -5.55
CA LEU A 273 -22.62 10.96 -4.39
C LEU A 273 -23.59 9.77 -4.39
N PRO A 274 -23.17 8.60 -3.91
CA PRO A 274 -24.05 7.44 -3.81
C PRO A 274 -25.22 7.71 -2.86
N GLU A 275 -26.40 7.19 -3.21
CA GLU A 275 -27.57 7.25 -2.36
C GLU A 275 -27.38 6.33 -1.16
N LEU A 276 -27.55 6.88 0.06
CA LEU A 276 -27.46 6.11 1.30
C LEU A 276 -28.85 5.64 1.73
N VAL A 277 -28.93 4.39 2.22
CA VAL A 277 -30.14 3.75 2.73
C VAL A 277 -29.99 3.39 4.22
N ASP A 278 -31.09 3.19 4.91
CA ASP A 278 -31.15 2.76 6.32
C ASP A 278 -30.35 3.66 7.28
N MET A 279 -30.29 4.94 6.96
CA MET A 279 -29.58 5.93 7.78
C MET A 279 -30.53 6.58 8.80
N PRO A 280 -30.04 7.01 9.97
CA PRO A 280 -30.83 7.75 10.95
C PRO A 280 -31.41 9.04 10.33
N GLU A 281 -32.57 9.48 10.82
CA GLU A 281 -33.19 10.73 10.33
C GLU A 281 -32.31 11.94 10.63
N ASN A 282 -31.68 11.98 11.80
CA ASN A 282 -30.75 13.02 12.22
C ASN A 282 -29.69 12.48 13.17
N ILE A 283 -28.65 13.27 13.42
CA ILE A 283 -27.60 13.00 14.40
C ILE A 283 -27.47 14.12 15.44
N ASP A 284 -28.52 14.92 15.62
CA ASP A 284 -28.48 16.14 16.47
C ASP A 284 -28.17 15.84 17.92
N GLY A 285 -28.58 14.65 18.39
CA GLY A 285 -28.41 14.24 19.76
C GLY A 285 -26.98 13.81 20.15
N TYR A 286 -26.02 13.75 19.23
CA TYR A 286 -24.65 13.32 19.50
C TYR A 286 -23.68 14.47 19.58
N ASP A 287 -22.72 14.37 20.50
CA ASP A 287 -21.64 15.35 20.72
C ASP A 287 -20.36 14.95 19.99
N MET A 288 -20.16 13.64 19.82
CA MET A 288 -18.95 13.05 19.24
C MET A 288 -19.30 11.93 18.25
N VAL A 289 -18.62 11.94 17.11
CA VAL A 289 -18.79 10.94 16.04
C VAL A 289 -17.45 10.31 15.71
N PHE A 290 -17.30 9.02 16.01
CA PHE A 290 -16.20 8.21 15.46
C PHE A 290 -16.57 7.79 14.05
N LEU A 291 -15.77 8.20 13.06
CA LEU A 291 -15.98 7.91 11.65
C LEU A 291 -14.95 6.89 11.17
N VAL A 292 -15.39 5.63 11.02
CA VAL A 292 -14.54 4.47 10.76
C VAL A 292 -14.69 4.00 9.31
N PHE A 293 -13.60 4.01 8.53
CA PHE A 293 -13.67 3.68 7.12
C PHE A 293 -12.37 3.11 6.56
N PRO A 294 -12.43 2.34 5.46
CA PRO A 294 -11.23 1.93 4.74
C PRO A 294 -10.71 3.08 3.88
N LEU A 295 -9.40 3.25 3.82
CA LEU A 295 -8.79 4.20 2.90
C LEU A 295 -8.97 3.71 1.45
N TRP A 296 -9.70 4.45 0.63
CA TRP A 296 -9.87 4.19 -0.78
C TRP A 296 -9.24 5.31 -1.62
N TRP A 297 -8.40 4.95 -2.58
CA TRP A 297 -7.75 5.93 -3.46
C TRP A 297 -7.07 7.10 -2.74
N ASN A 298 -6.46 6.82 -1.57
CA ASN A 298 -5.74 7.79 -0.74
C ASN A 298 -6.63 8.83 -0.04
N THR A 299 -7.93 8.60 0.06
CA THR A 299 -8.90 9.47 0.72
C THR A 299 -10.09 8.69 1.28
N ILE A 300 -11.16 9.39 1.68
CA ILE A 300 -12.42 8.80 2.12
C ILE A 300 -13.17 8.16 0.94
N PRO A 301 -13.87 7.03 1.14
CA PRO A 301 -14.80 6.50 0.15
C PRO A 301 -15.98 7.45 -0.11
N LYS A 302 -16.53 7.45 -1.32
CA LYS A 302 -17.69 8.29 -1.66
C LYS A 302 -18.92 8.10 -0.76
N PRO A 303 -19.25 6.88 -0.25
CA PRO A 303 -20.31 6.75 0.76
C PRO A 303 -20.05 7.51 2.06
N VAL A 304 -18.78 7.62 2.48
CA VAL A 304 -18.39 8.43 3.66
C VAL A 304 -18.57 9.91 3.36
N GLU A 305 -18.18 10.36 2.18
CA GLU A 305 -18.44 11.72 1.70
C GLU A 305 -19.95 12.02 1.66
N ALA A 306 -20.76 11.08 1.17
CA ALA A 306 -22.21 11.20 1.16
C ALA A 306 -22.80 11.33 2.57
N PHE A 307 -22.27 10.56 3.54
CA PHE A 307 -22.66 10.66 4.94
C PHE A 307 -22.33 12.04 5.52
N LEU A 308 -21.13 12.56 5.28
CA LEU A 308 -20.72 13.88 5.76
C LEU A 308 -21.54 15.02 5.16
N ASN A 309 -21.95 14.89 3.92
CA ASN A 309 -22.81 15.89 3.26
C ASN A 309 -24.30 15.79 3.67
N ARG A 310 -24.73 14.67 4.25
CA ARG A 310 -26.13 14.45 4.63
C ARG A 310 -26.52 15.12 5.94
N TYR A 311 -25.56 15.26 6.87
CA TYR A 311 -25.86 15.71 8.24
C TYR A 311 -25.10 16.97 8.60
N ASP A 312 -25.66 17.72 9.57
CA ASP A 312 -24.98 18.87 10.17
C ASP A 312 -24.07 18.39 11.34
N PHE A 313 -22.80 18.67 11.22
CA PHE A 313 -21.79 18.36 12.23
C PHE A 313 -21.40 19.59 13.07
N SER A 314 -22.06 20.73 12.91
CA SER A 314 -21.79 21.94 13.69
C SER A 314 -21.85 21.66 15.21
N GLY A 315 -20.80 22.01 15.91
CA GLY A 315 -20.67 21.78 17.37
C GLY A 315 -20.32 20.36 17.77
N LYS A 316 -20.13 19.42 16.81
CA LYS A 316 -19.75 18.04 17.09
C LYS A 316 -18.25 17.82 16.88
N SER A 317 -17.68 16.88 17.66
CA SER A 317 -16.33 16.38 17.44
C SER A 317 -16.37 15.18 16.49
N VAL A 318 -15.66 15.24 15.38
CA VAL A 318 -15.50 14.14 14.41
C VAL A 318 -14.11 13.54 14.55
N ILE A 319 -14.05 12.25 14.84
CA ILE A 319 -12.82 11.52 15.09
C ILE A 319 -12.62 10.49 13.96
N PRO A 320 -11.74 10.75 13.00
CA PRO A 320 -11.47 9.82 11.90
C PRO A 320 -10.72 8.59 12.39
N VAL A 321 -11.14 7.43 11.92
CA VAL A 321 -10.53 6.13 12.19
C VAL A 321 -10.39 5.38 10.89
N VAL A 322 -9.16 5.09 10.49
CA VAL A 322 -8.83 4.64 9.13
C VAL A 322 -8.27 3.24 9.14
N THR A 323 -8.88 2.33 8.38
CA THR A 323 -8.25 1.06 8.04
C THR A 323 -7.55 1.18 6.68
N HIS A 324 -6.33 0.68 6.56
CA HIS A 324 -5.55 0.87 5.34
C HIS A 324 -4.69 -0.34 4.98
N GLY A 325 -4.27 -0.44 3.72
CA GLY A 325 -3.37 -1.48 3.20
C GLY A 325 -1.89 -1.08 3.16
N GLY A 326 -1.45 -0.11 3.99
CA GLY A 326 -0.06 0.35 4.07
C GLY A 326 0.16 1.83 3.71
N SER A 327 -0.91 2.60 3.43
CA SER A 327 -0.79 4.02 3.02
C SER A 327 -1.17 5.02 4.13
N GLY A 328 -1.42 4.55 5.36
CA GLY A 328 -1.92 5.41 6.44
C GLY A 328 -3.29 6.02 6.14
N ALA A 329 -3.58 7.18 6.68
CA ALA A 329 -4.84 7.92 6.46
C ALA A 329 -4.88 8.67 5.12
N GLY A 330 -3.78 8.78 4.41
CA GLY A 330 -3.72 9.54 3.16
C GLY A 330 -4.13 11.01 3.36
N ARG A 331 -5.06 11.48 2.53
CA ARG A 331 -5.65 12.82 2.60
C ARG A 331 -6.99 12.87 3.33
N SER A 332 -7.42 11.76 3.93
CA SER A 332 -8.79 11.64 4.44
C SER A 332 -9.15 12.68 5.51
N VAL A 333 -8.20 13.08 6.36
CA VAL A 333 -8.44 14.10 7.40
C VAL A 333 -8.68 15.48 6.79
N GLU A 334 -7.87 15.87 5.80
CA GLU A 334 -8.03 17.11 5.06
C GLU A 334 -9.38 17.14 4.33
N ASP A 335 -9.70 16.05 3.62
CA ASP A 335 -10.94 15.95 2.85
C ASP A 335 -12.19 15.97 3.78
N ILE A 336 -12.11 15.34 4.97
CA ILE A 336 -13.17 15.43 5.98
C ILE A 336 -13.33 16.88 6.48
N LYS A 337 -12.23 17.59 6.76
CA LYS A 337 -12.27 18.99 7.20
C LYS A 337 -12.88 19.93 6.16
N GLU A 338 -12.64 19.68 4.89
CA GLU A 338 -13.21 20.49 3.80
C GLU A 338 -14.75 20.34 3.70
N ILE A 339 -15.28 19.17 4.09
CA ILE A 339 -16.72 18.84 3.98
C ILE A 339 -17.43 19.09 5.30
N CYS A 340 -16.83 18.72 6.40
CA CYS A 340 -17.44 18.66 7.71
C CYS A 340 -17.45 20.04 8.41
N GLY A 341 -18.63 20.53 8.79
CA GLY A 341 -18.76 21.74 9.59
C GLY A 341 -18.42 21.60 11.07
N GLY A 342 -18.05 20.39 11.53
CA GLY A 342 -17.67 20.10 12.91
C GLY A 342 -16.19 20.28 13.18
N THR A 343 -15.78 20.00 14.44
CA THR A 343 -14.37 19.96 14.81
C THR A 343 -13.80 18.59 14.49
N VAL A 344 -12.88 18.50 13.52
CA VAL A 344 -12.25 17.25 13.10
C VAL A 344 -10.93 17.07 13.85
N ALA A 345 -10.69 15.89 14.43
CA ALA A 345 -9.43 15.55 15.08
C ALA A 345 -8.28 15.55 14.07
N GLU A 346 -7.15 16.15 14.45
CA GLU A 346 -5.96 16.28 13.60
C GLU A 346 -5.27 14.95 13.37
N GLU A 347 -5.20 14.11 14.42
CA GLU A 347 -4.53 12.82 14.40
C GLU A 347 -5.56 11.69 14.39
N PRO A 348 -5.78 11.04 13.23
CA PRO A 348 -6.68 9.91 13.13
C PRO A 348 -6.07 8.67 13.78
N LEU A 349 -6.91 7.71 14.18
CA LEU A 349 -6.43 6.35 14.42
C LEU A 349 -6.21 5.67 13.07
N GLU A 350 -5.00 5.22 12.82
CA GLU A 350 -4.62 4.47 11.63
C GLU A 350 -4.32 3.02 11.99
N ILE A 351 -5.07 2.07 11.44
CA ILE A 351 -4.83 0.65 11.66
C ILE A 351 -4.57 -0.04 10.32
N TYR A 352 -3.42 -0.70 10.24
CA TYR A 352 -3.15 -1.58 9.12
C TYR A 352 -4.16 -2.75 9.08
N CYS A 353 -4.70 -3.07 7.91
CA CYS A 353 -5.76 -4.07 7.76
C CYS A 353 -5.43 -5.45 8.35
N GLY A 354 -4.16 -5.88 8.27
CA GLY A 354 -3.68 -7.14 8.84
C GLY A 354 -3.56 -7.14 10.36
N ASP A 355 -3.59 -5.98 11.00
CA ASP A 355 -3.44 -5.83 12.45
C ASP A 355 -4.79 -5.73 13.18
N ILE A 356 -5.89 -5.58 12.45
CA ILE A 356 -7.25 -5.49 13.03
C ILE A 356 -7.54 -6.58 14.07
N PRO A 357 -7.20 -7.86 13.87
CA PRO A 357 -7.46 -8.89 14.88
C PRO A 357 -6.67 -8.72 16.19
N TYR A 358 -5.67 -7.85 16.21
CA TYR A 358 -4.69 -7.71 17.29
C TYR A 358 -4.61 -6.29 17.85
N CYS A 359 -5.41 -5.34 17.35
CA CYS A 359 -5.25 -3.92 17.66
C CYS A 359 -6.06 -3.43 18.87
N ARG A 360 -6.77 -4.31 19.59
CA ARG A 360 -7.68 -3.90 20.67
C ARG A 360 -7.00 -3.06 21.76
N GLU A 361 -5.80 -3.45 22.17
CA GLU A 361 -5.00 -2.69 23.15
C GLU A 361 -4.58 -1.32 22.59
N GLN A 362 -4.12 -1.27 21.35
CA GLN A 362 -3.77 -0.02 20.67
C GLN A 362 -4.97 0.93 20.58
N VAL A 363 -6.16 0.41 20.25
CA VAL A 363 -7.40 1.20 20.22
C VAL A 363 -7.70 1.77 21.59
N THR A 364 -7.60 0.95 22.64
CA THR A 364 -7.87 1.39 24.02
C THR A 364 -6.90 2.49 24.47
N GLU A 365 -5.61 2.32 24.24
CA GLU A 365 -4.59 3.32 24.63
C GLU A 365 -4.76 4.63 23.84
N TRP A 366 -5.10 4.55 22.54
CA TRP A 366 -5.39 5.72 21.76
C TRP A 366 -6.64 6.47 22.26
N LEU A 367 -7.73 5.73 22.60
CA LEU A 367 -8.95 6.34 23.14
C LEU A 367 -8.71 7.05 24.47
N LYS A 368 -7.80 6.55 25.33
CA LYS A 368 -7.40 7.22 26.58
C LYS A 368 -6.66 8.53 26.36
N GLY A 369 -6.11 8.72 25.17
CA GLY A 369 -5.38 9.94 24.78
C GLY A 369 -6.26 11.07 24.19
N LEU A 370 -7.55 10.77 23.88
CA LEU A 370 -8.54 11.73 23.38
C LEU A 370 -9.19 12.52 24.53
#